data_d213742b1a34caaf665fbb49b5cd9b4a
#
_entry.id   d213742b1a34caaf665fbb49b5cd9b4a
#
_cell.length_a   1.000
_cell.length_b   1.000
_cell.length_c   1.000
_cell.angle_alpha   90.00
_cell.angle_beta   90.00
_cell.angle_gamma   90.00
#
_symmetry.space_group_name_H-M   'P 1'
#
loop_
_entity.id
_entity.type
_entity.pdbx_description
1 polymer ?
#
loop_
_entity_poly.entity_id
_entity_poly.type
_entity_poly.pdbx_seq_one_letter_code
_entity_poly.pdbx_strand_id
1 'polypeptide(L)'
;MYSGGFYSFPSQEEFWAYWSRYIFINRYQNAPESVHEVLLELVRDKDYFVITTNVDHCFQKAGFDKKHLFYTQGDYGLFQCSEPCCQETFDNEKTVRAMVEAQGFAVADGVLTPPTDGTPTMAVPSELLPGCPHCGRPMTMNLRCDDKFAEDEGWHAAAERYENFLRTRDGQK
;
A
#
# COMPACT_ATOMS: atom_id res chain seq x y z
N MET A 1 -10.21 -13.20 -0.28
CA MET A 1 -9.96 -11.90 0.38
C MET A 1 -9.99 -10.73 -0.61
N TYR A 2 -9.31 -10.80 -1.75
CA TYR A 2 -9.31 -9.73 -2.78
C TYR A 2 -10.73 -9.37 -3.28
N SER A 3 -11.57 -10.36 -3.55
CA SER A 3 -12.97 -10.16 -3.98
C SER A 3 -13.84 -9.41 -2.95
N GLY A 4 -13.49 -9.46 -1.67
CA GLY A 4 -14.18 -8.69 -0.63
C GLY A 4 -13.95 -7.18 -0.74
N GLY A 5 -12.88 -6.73 -1.39
CA GLY A 5 -12.61 -5.32 -1.64
C GLY A 5 -13.61 -4.63 -2.57
N PHE A 6 -14.33 -5.42 -3.38
CA PHE A 6 -15.39 -4.92 -4.28
C PHE A 6 -16.79 -4.94 -3.65
N TYR A 7 -16.89 -5.35 -2.39
CA TYR A 7 -18.14 -5.32 -1.65
C TYR A 7 -18.54 -3.88 -1.32
N SER A 8 -19.82 -3.57 -1.52
CA SER A 8 -20.36 -2.25 -1.14
C SER A 8 -20.65 -2.26 0.37
N PHE A 9 -19.70 -1.73 1.14
CA PHE A 9 -19.85 -1.62 2.59
C PHE A 9 -20.93 -0.63 2.95
N PRO A 10 -21.78 -0.93 3.98
CA PRO A 10 -22.86 -0.04 4.41
C PRO A 10 -22.36 1.30 4.99
N SER A 11 -21.15 1.32 5.56
CA SER A 11 -20.56 2.50 6.18
C SER A 11 -19.03 2.58 5.95
N GLN A 12 -18.46 3.76 6.19
CA GLN A 12 -17.01 3.95 6.15
C GLN A 12 -16.30 3.19 7.28
N GLU A 13 -16.95 3.05 8.43
CA GLU A 13 -16.43 2.30 9.58
C GLU A 13 -16.25 0.82 9.23
N GLU A 14 -17.21 0.20 8.54
CA GLU A 14 -17.10 -1.19 8.07
C GLU A 14 -16.10 -1.34 6.92
N PHE A 15 -16.09 -0.40 5.98
CA PHE A 15 -15.10 -0.33 4.90
C PHE A 15 -13.68 -0.34 5.47
N TRP A 16 -13.38 0.55 6.41
CA TRP A 16 -12.06 0.64 7.01
C TRP A 16 -11.76 -0.50 7.98
N ALA A 17 -12.77 -1.13 8.59
CA ALA A 17 -12.55 -2.35 9.36
C ALA A 17 -12.03 -3.49 8.49
N TYR A 18 -12.56 -3.65 7.28
CA TYR A 18 -12.05 -4.62 6.31
C TYR A 18 -10.68 -4.23 5.78
N TRP A 19 -10.54 -3.01 5.25
CA TRP A 19 -9.34 -2.59 4.55
C TRP A 19 -8.15 -2.41 5.49
N SER A 20 -8.32 -1.96 6.71
CA SER A 20 -7.20 -1.83 7.66
C SER A 20 -6.52 -3.18 7.93
N ARG A 21 -7.30 -4.25 8.10
CA ARG A 21 -6.76 -5.61 8.26
C ARG A 21 -6.08 -6.10 6.99
N TYR A 22 -6.71 -5.86 5.84
CA TYR A 22 -6.16 -6.25 4.54
C TYR A 22 -4.82 -5.54 4.27
N ILE A 23 -4.76 -4.23 4.48
CA ILE A 23 -3.55 -3.41 4.36
C ILE A 23 -2.49 -3.93 5.34
N PHE A 24 -2.85 -4.12 6.62
CA PHE A 24 -1.89 -4.55 7.62
C PHE A 24 -1.20 -5.86 7.22
N ILE A 25 -1.97 -6.87 6.83
CA ILE A 25 -1.45 -8.18 6.44
C ILE A 25 -0.58 -8.10 5.19
N ASN A 26 -0.98 -7.36 4.18
CA ASN A 26 -0.28 -7.35 2.89
C ASN A 26 0.88 -6.34 2.84
N ARG A 27 0.78 -5.23 3.60
CA ARG A 27 1.75 -4.14 3.51
C ARG A 27 2.72 -4.09 4.69
N TYR A 28 2.24 -4.35 5.90
CA TYR A 28 3.03 -4.15 7.12
C TYR A 28 3.54 -5.45 7.73
N GLN A 29 2.77 -6.52 7.67
CA GLN A 29 3.22 -7.83 8.12
C GLN A 29 4.28 -8.39 7.16
N ASN A 30 5.32 -9.02 7.71
CA ASN A 30 6.31 -9.70 6.89
C ASN A 30 5.73 -10.99 6.31
N ALA A 31 6.06 -11.27 5.05
CA ALA A 31 5.77 -12.56 4.46
C ALA A 31 6.62 -13.65 5.15
N PRO A 32 6.07 -14.84 5.43
CA PRO A 32 6.81 -15.92 6.07
C PRO A 32 7.98 -16.44 5.22
N GLU A 33 7.83 -16.39 3.88
CA GLU A 33 8.88 -16.69 2.91
C GLU A 33 8.78 -15.69 1.76
N SER A 34 9.88 -15.08 1.37
CA SER A 34 9.90 -14.06 0.34
C SER A 34 10.63 -14.55 -0.91
N VAL A 35 9.86 -14.79 -1.98
CA VAL A 35 10.44 -15.05 -3.31
C VAL A 35 11.18 -13.82 -3.86
N HIS A 36 10.91 -12.63 -3.33
CA HIS A 36 11.55 -11.39 -3.77
C HIS A 36 13.03 -11.33 -3.36
N GLU A 37 13.41 -11.95 -2.24
CA GLU A 37 14.81 -12.06 -1.82
C GLU A 37 15.60 -12.93 -2.81
N VAL A 38 15.02 -14.05 -3.26
CA VAL A 38 15.62 -14.90 -4.29
C VAL A 38 15.74 -14.16 -5.62
N LEU A 39 14.71 -13.40 -5.99
CA LEU A 39 14.76 -12.56 -7.20
C LEU A 39 15.85 -11.49 -7.10
N LEU A 40 16.03 -10.87 -5.94
CA LEU A 40 17.10 -9.89 -5.73
C LEU A 40 18.48 -10.54 -5.92
N GLU A 41 18.69 -11.73 -5.38
CA GLU A 41 19.95 -12.47 -5.58
C GLU A 41 20.23 -12.77 -7.05
N LEU A 42 19.22 -13.14 -7.82
CA LEU A 42 19.34 -13.43 -9.25
C LEU A 42 19.72 -12.21 -10.10
N VAL A 43 19.35 -11.01 -9.66
CA VAL A 43 19.56 -9.77 -10.43
C VAL A 43 20.62 -8.82 -9.83
N ARG A 44 21.12 -9.10 -8.62
CA ARG A 44 22.02 -8.23 -7.85
C ARG A 44 23.22 -7.70 -8.65
N ASP A 45 23.82 -8.56 -9.48
CA ASP A 45 24.99 -8.24 -10.29
C ASP A 45 24.63 -7.88 -11.74
N LYS A 46 23.36 -7.61 -12.00
CA LYS A 46 22.87 -7.28 -13.34
C LYS A 46 22.41 -5.84 -13.41
N ASP A 47 22.40 -5.32 -14.61
CA ASP A 47 21.73 -4.07 -14.92
C ASP A 47 20.24 -4.33 -15.08
N TYR A 48 19.46 -4.01 -14.05
CA TYR A 48 18.03 -4.33 -13.98
C TYR A 48 17.17 -3.12 -13.62
N PHE A 49 15.91 -3.21 -13.97
CA PHE A 49 14.86 -2.33 -13.45
C PHE A 49 13.60 -3.15 -13.20
N VAL A 50 12.95 -2.92 -12.08
CA VAL A 50 11.68 -3.58 -11.71
C VAL A 50 10.53 -2.64 -11.99
N ILE A 51 9.56 -3.12 -12.79
CA ILE A 51 8.23 -2.53 -12.91
C ILE A 51 7.26 -3.52 -12.28
N THR A 52 6.43 -3.03 -11.40
CA THR A 52 5.43 -3.87 -10.73
C THR A 52 4.08 -3.18 -10.64
N THR A 53 3.02 -3.97 -10.76
CA THR A 53 1.65 -3.58 -10.43
C THR A 53 1.29 -3.93 -8.98
N ASN A 54 2.19 -4.60 -8.24
CA ASN A 54 1.99 -4.90 -6.84
C ASN A 54 2.07 -3.63 -5.99
N VAL A 55 1.25 -3.59 -4.97
CA VAL A 55 1.10 -2.44 -4.06
C VAL A 55 1.45 -2.80 -2.60
N ASP A 56 2.07 -3.97 -2.40
CA ASP A 56 2.38 -4.59 -1.11
C ASP A 56 3.76 -4.23 -0.53
N HIS A 57 4.58 -3.51 -1.29
CA HIS A 57 5.95 -3.13 -0.91
C HIS A 57 6.94 -4.29 -0.75
N CYS A 58 6.62 -5.47 -1.26
CA CYS A 58 7.46 -6.66 -1.07
C CYS A 58 8.84 -6.54 -1.71
N PHE A 59 8.98 -5.87 -2.84
CA PHE A 59 10.29 -5.59 -3.44
C PHE A 59 11.18 -4.75 -2.52
N GLN A 60 10.63 -3.67 -1.93
CA GLN A 60 11.37 -2.80 -1.02
C GLN A 60 11.75 -3.54 0.27
N LYS A 61 10.84 -4.38 0.82
CA LYS A 61 11.11 -5.22 1.99
C LYS A 61 12.23 -6.22 1.75
N ALA A 62 12.32 -6.77 0.54
CA ALA A 62 13.38 -7.68 0.14
C ALA A 62 14.73 -6.99 -0.11
N GLY A 63 14.77 -5.64 -0.09
CA GLY A 63 16.01 -4.87 -0.23
C GLY A 63 16.33 -4.38 -1.64
N PHE A 64 15.38 -4.43 -2.58
CA PHE A 64 15.56 -3.80 -3.89
C PHE A 64 15.75 -2.29 -3.75
N ASP A 65 16.74 -1.74 -4.46
CA ASP A 65 16.98 -0.29 -4.45
C ASP A 65 15.81 0.45 -5.11
N LYS A 66 15.22 1.38 -4.37
CA LYS A 66 14.12 2.25 -4.84
C LYS A 66 14.45 2.97 -6.16
N LYS A 67 15.74 3.19 -6.44
CA LYS A 67 16.19 3.81 -7.70
C LYS A 67 15.93 2.94 -8.93
N HIS A 68 15.81 1.63 -8.75
CA HIS A 68 15.59 0.65 -9.80
C HIS A 68 14.18 0.03 -9.72
N LEU A 69 13.23 0.77 -9.14
CA LEU A 69 11.89 0.27 -8.88
C LEU A 69 10.83 1.30 -9.24
N PHE A 70 9.80 0.87 -9.99
CA PHE A 70 8.59 1.62 -10.28
C PHE A 70 7.35 0.77 -10.01
N TYR A 71 6.59 1.10 -8.98
CA TYR A 71 5.29 0.53 -8.65
C TYR A 71 4.18 1.43 -9.22
N THR A 72 3.58 0.97 -10.31
CA THR A 72 2.72 1.80 -11.19
C THR A 72 1.30 1.99 -10.66
N GLN A 73 0.84 1.11 -9.75
CA GLN A 73 -0.56 1.04 -9.30
C GLN A 73 -0.78 1.59 -7.87
N GLY A 74 0.23 2.28 -7.31
CA GLY A 74 0.17 2.85 -5.97
C GLY A 74 0.77 1.98 -4.87
N ASP A 75 0.38 2.26 -3.62
CA ASP A 75 0.91 1.58 -2.42
C ASP A 75 -0.20 1.47 -1.36
N TYR A 76 -0.40 0.27 -0.79
CA TYR A 76 -1.30 0.08 0.37
C TYR A 76 -0.89 0.90 1.60
N GLY A 77 0.35 1.34 1.68
CA GLY A 77 0.86 2.18 2.76
C GLY A 77 0.51 3.66 2.63
N LEU A 78 -0.25 4.05 1.60
CA LEU A 78 -0.57 5.45 1.34
C LEU A 78 -2.08 5.69 1.27
N PHE A 79 -2.50 6.81 1.87
CA PHE A 79 -3.81 7.40 1.63
C PHE A 79 -3.74 8.48 0.56
N GLN A 80 -4.83 8.69 -0.13
CA GLN A 80 -5.10 9.84 -1.01
C GLN A 80 -6.50 10.41 -0.75
N CYS A 81 -6.76 11.63 -1.18
CA CYS A 81 -8.11 12.19 -1.17
C CYS A 81 -9.03 11.37 -2.10
N SER A 82 -10.22 10.98 -1.64
CA SER A 82 -11.18 10.22 -2.45
C SER A 82 -11.73 10.99 -3.65
N GLU A 83 -11.77 12.32 -3.53
CA GLU A 83 -12.04 13.27 -4.61
C GLU A 83 -10.78 14.13 -4.77
N PRO A 84 -9.85 13.79 -5.68
CA PRO A 84 -8.51 14.35 -5.69
C PRO A 84 -8.52 15.89 -5.74
N CYS A 85 -8.32 16.51 -4.59
CA CYS A 85 -8.15 17.97 -4.48
C CYS A 85 -6.68 18.38 -4.65
N CYS A 86 -5.77 17.42 -4.59
CA CYS A 86 -4.33 17.53 -4.76
C CYS A 86 -3.77 16.19 -5.26
N GLN A 87 -2.51 16.19 -5.73
CA GLN A 87 -1.78 14.99 -6.12
C GLN A 87 -0.81 14.54 -5.00
N GLU A 88 -1.22 14.70 -3.75
CA GLU A 88 -0.43 14.29 -2.59
C GLU A 88 -0.94 12.98 -2.00
N THR A 89 -0.01 12.20 -1.50
CA THR A 89 -0.28 10.98 -0.75
C THR A 89 0.23 11.10 0.68
N PHE A 90 -0.35 10.33 1.60
CA PHE A 90 -0.09 10.43 3.02
C PHE A 90 0.16 9.04 3.62
N ASP A 91 1.21 8.91 4.44
CA ASP A 91 1.49 7.66 5.16
C ASP A 91 0.32 7.24 6.04
N ASN A 92 0.01 5.95 6.04
CA ASN A 92 -1.16 5.44 6.74
C ASN A 92 -0.85 4.42 7.84
N GLU A 93 0.42 4.06 8.09
CA GLU A 93 0.76 2.98 9.00
C GLU A 93 0.19 3.19 10.41
N LYS A 94 0.36 4.39 10.97
CA LYS A 94 -0.14 4.71 12.31
C LYS A 94 -1.66 4.58 12.41
N THR A 95 -2.38 5.07 11.41
CA THR A 95 -3.85 5.01 11.37
C THR A 95 -4.34 3.58 11.17
N VAL A 96 -3.73 2.83 10.27
CA VAL A 96 -4.06 1.41 10.03
C VAL A 96 -3.82 0.57 11.28
N ARG A 97 -2.71 0.79 12.01
CA ARG A 97 -2.46 0.12 13.30
C ARG A 97 -3.54 0.44 14.33
N ALA A 98 -3.87 1.70 14.52
CA ALA A 98 -4.94 2.10 15.43
C ALA A 98 -6.30 1.48 15.06
N MET A 99 -6.61 1.39 13.77
CA MET A 99 -7.83 0.77 13.28
C MET A 99 -7.90 -0.74 13.59
N VAL A 100 -6.82 -1.49 13.40
CA VAL A 100 -6.84 -2.94 13.70
C VAL A 100 -6.86 -3.21 15.19
N GLU A 101 -6.16 -2.40 15.99
CA GLU A 101 -6.18 -2.48 17.46
C GLU A 101 -7.58 -2.16 18.01
N ALA A 102 -8.25 -1.14 17.48
CA ALA A 102 -9.63 -0.79 17.86
C ALA A 102 -10.65 -1.90 17.54
N GLN A 103 -10.36 -2.78 16.60
CA GLN A 103 -11.16 -3.96 16.31
C GLN A 103 -10.88 -5.16 17.24
N GLY A 104 -9.95 -5.00 18.19
CA GLY A 104 -9.54 -6.05 19.15
C GLY A 104 -8.37 -6.91 18.70
N PHE A 105 -7.75 -6.62 17.55
CA PHE A 105 -6.55 -7.35 17.12
C PHE A 105 -5.33 -6.87 17.91
N ALA A 106 -4.43 -7.80 18.21
CA ALA A 106 -3.10 -7.50 18.71
C ALA A 106 -2.07 -7.53 17.57
N VAL A 107 -1.07 -6.69 17.67
CA VAL A 107 0.11 -6.70 16.79
C VAL A 107 1.30 -7.15 17.61
N ALA A 108 1.70 -8.41 17.46
CA ALA A 108 2.84 -8.99 18.15
C ALA A 108 3.88 -9.43 17.12
N ASP A 109 5.12 -8.99 17.29
CA ASP A 109 6.26 -9.30 16.38
C ASP A 109 5.96 -8.98 14.90
N GLY A 110 5.16 -7.93 14.67
CA GLY A 110 4.73 -7.53 13.31
C GLY A 110 3.63 -8.42 12.70
N VAL A 111 3.06 -9.33 13.47
CA VAL A 111 1.98 -10.23 13.02
C VAL A 111 0.65 -9.79 13.62
N LEU A 112 -0.39 -9.73 12.78
CA LEU A 112 -1.76 -9.45 13.21
C LEU A 112 -2.38 -10.69 13.81
N THR A 113 -2.72 -10.64 15.10
CA THR A 113 -3.31 -11.75 15.85
C THR A 113 -4.75 -11.41 16.25
N PRO A 114 -5.73 -12.27 15.93
CA PRO A 114 -7.10 -12.05 16.35
C PRO A 114 -7.25 -12.14 17.88
N PRO A 115 -8.31 -11.53 18.46
CA PRO A 115 -8.57 -11.66 19.89
C PRO A 115 -8.75 -13.11 20.29
N THR A 116 -8.23 -13.49 21.45
CA THR A 116 -8.32 -14.86 21.99
C THR A 116 -9.65 -15.15 22.66
N ASP A 117 -10.33 -14.10 23.10
CA ASP A 117 -11.58 -14.14 23.87
C ASP A 117 -12.59 -13.15 23.25
N GLY A 118 -13.26 -13.55 22.22
CA GLY A 118 -14.28 -12.73 21.60
C GLY A 118 -14.22 -12.69 20.07
N THR A 119 -15.18 -11.97 19.51
CA THR A 119 -15.27 -11.73 18.07
C THR A 119 -14.71 -10.34 17.78
N PRO A 120 -13.85 -10.18 16.76
CA PRO A 120 -13.37 -8.85 16.34
C PRO A 120 -14.54 -7.93 16.01
N THR A 121 -14.44 -6.67 16.37
CA THR A 121 -15.39 -5.64 15.95
C THR A 121 -15.26 -5.44 14.43
N MET A 122 -16.39 -5.42 13.73
CA MET A 122 -16.44 -5.28 12.27
C MET A 122 -16.65 -3.85 11.81
N ALA A 123 -16.41 -2.90 12.70
CA ALA A 123 -16.41 -1.47 12.42
C ALA A 123 -15.28 -0.79 13.21
N VAL A 124 -14.65 0.20 12.61
CA VAL A 124 -13.68 1.06 13.30
C VAL A 124 -14.40 2.24 13.94
N PRO A 125 -13.88 2.84 15.03
CA PRO A 125 -14.40 4.09 15.57
C PRO A 125 -14.35 5.22 14.53
N SER A 126 -15.41 6.06 14.48
CA SER A 126 -15.53 7.13 13.49
C SER A 126 -14.40 8.18 13.59
N GLU A 127 -13.82 8.36 14.77
CA GLU A 127 -12.66 9.24 14.99
C GLU A 127 -11.36 8.76 14.33
N LEU A 128 -11.29 7.50 13.90
CA LEU A 128 -10.16 6.96 13.13
C LEU A 128 -10.35 7.06 11.63
N LEU A 129 -11.51 7.50 11.15
CA LEU A 129 -11.75 7.66 9.72
C LEU A 129 -10.83 8.76 9.14
N PRO A 130 -10.03 8.46 8.10
CA PRO A 130 -9.07 9.41 7.59
C PRO A 130 -9.75 10.51 6.77
N GLY A 131 -9.50 11.75 7.13
CA GLY A 131 -9.94 12.94 6.42
C GLY A 131 -8.78 13.64 5.71
N CYS A 132 -9.03 14.10 4.49
CA CYS A 132 -8.04 14.85 3.72
C CYS A 132 -7.65 16.15 4.45
N PRO A 133 -6.36 16.41 4.69
CA PRO A 133 -5.93 17.60 5.42
C PRO A 133 -6.17 18.90 4.64
N HIS A 134 -6.35 18.83 3.32
CA HIS A 134 -6.58 20.00 2.48
C HIS A 134 -8.07 20.39 2.37
N CYS A 135 -8.97 19.40 2.24
CA CYS A 135 -10.38 19.69 1.96
C CYS A 135 -11.36 19.04 2.95
N GLY A 136 -10.89 18.24 3.91
CA GLY A 136 -11.72 17.56 4.90
C GLY A 136 -12.54 16.38 4.37
N ARG A 137 -12.53 16.10 3.07
CA ARG A 137 -13.26 14.97 2.48
C ARG A 137 -12.64 13.64 2.94
N PRO A 138 -13.39 12.53 2.90
CA PRO A 138 -12.83 11.22 3.19
C PRO A 138 -11.60 10.91 2.35
N MET A 139 -10.68 10.16 2.92
CA MET A 139 -9.56 9.59 2.17
C MET A 139 -9.87 8.16 1.75
N THR A 140 -9.12 7.68 0.77
CA THR A 140 -9.09 6.30 0.31
C THR A 140 -7.65 5.83 0.17
N MET A 141 -7.44 4.57 -0.17
CA MET A 141 -6.12 4.03 -0.47
C MET A 141 -5.59 4.62 -1.79
N ASN A 142 -4.29 4.85 -1.86
CA ASN A 142 -3.64 5.21 -3.13
C ASN A 142 -3.50 3.96 -4.01
N LEU A 143 -4.59 3.58 -4.68
CA LEU A 143 -4.67 2.45 -5.59
C LEU A 143 -5.27 2.89 -6.93
N ARG A 144 -4.62 2.50 -8.03
CA ARG A 144 -5.12 2.78 -9.39
C ARG A 144 -6.25 1.81 -9.76
N CYS A 145 -7.44 2.07 -9.24
CA CYS A 145 -8.66 1.30 -9.55
C CYS A 145 -9.67 2.08 -10.42
N ASP A 146 -9.47 3.39 -10.55
CA ASP A 146 -10.30 4.31 -11.33
C ASP A 146 -9.45 5.49 -11.86
N ASP A 147 -10.12 6.53 -12.36
CA ASP A 147 -9.52 7.76 -12.88
C ASP A 147 -9.14 8.79 -11.80
N LYS A 148 -9.36 8.47 -10.51
CA LYS A 148 -9.07 9.34 -9.37
C LYS A 148 -7.73 9.05 -8.70
N PHE A 149 -6.90 8.22 -9.30
CA PHE A 149 -5.58 7.89 -8.76
C PHE A 149 -4.69 9.13 -8.67
N ALA A 150 -4.13 9.39 -7.49
CA ALA A 150 -3.16 10.46 -7.28
C ALA A 150 -1.76 9.98 -7.67
N GLU A 151 -1.17 10.62 -8.67
CA GLU A 151 0.22 10.46 -9.07
C GLU A 151 1.05 11.51 -8.34
N ASP A 152 1.62 11.14 -7.20
CA ASP A 152 2.41 12.05 -6.40
C ASP A 152 3.81 12.29 -6.99
N GLU A 153 4.58 13.18 -6.36
CA GLU A 153 5.95 13.49 -6.78
C GLU A 153 6.84 12.23 -6.79
N GLY A 154 6.62 11.31 -5.84
CA GLY A 154 7.35 10.05 -5.75
C GLY A 154 7.06 9.12 -6.93
N TRP A 155 5.80 9.05 -7.36
CA TRP A 155 5.37 8.30 -8.53
C TRP A 155 6.00 8.87 -9.81
N HIS A 156 5.92 10.18 -10.02
CA HIS A 156 6.53 10.83 -11.20
C HIS A 156 8.05 10.64 -11.23
N ALA A 157 8.73 10.79 -10.10
CA ALA A 157 10.17 10.55 -10.01
C ALA A 157 10.54 9.09 -10.34
N ALA A 158 9.69 8.12 -9.98
CA ALA A 158 9.90 6.71 -10.32
C ALA A 158 9.69 6.44 -11.82
N ALA A 159 8.66 7.05 -12.41
CA ALA A 159 8.40 6.99 -13.85
C ALA A 159 9.57 7.57 -14.65
N GLU A 160 10.08 8.74 -14.27
CA GLU A 160 11.24 9.38 -14.92
C GLU A 160 12.50 8.49 -14.86
N ARG A 161 12.77 7.86 -13.71
CA ARG A 161 13.90 6.93 -13.58
C ARG A 161 13.76 5.74 -14.52
N TYR A 162 12.56 5.22 -14.69
CA TYR A 162 12.29 4.14 -15.62
C TYR A 162 12.51 4.57 -17.08
N GLU A 163 11.96 5.70 -17.49
CA GLU A 163 12.17 6.24 -18.84
C GLU A 163 13.66 6.48 -19.14
N ASN A 164 14.40 7.02 -18.18
CA ASN A 164 15.84 7.20 -18.28
C ASN A 164 16.58 5.85 -18.41
N PHE A 165 16.16 4.83 -17.67
CA PHE A 165 16.71 3.49 -17.79
C PHE A 165 16.53 2.94 -19.21
N LEU A 166 15.35 3.05 -19.81
CA LEU A 166 15.08 2.60 -21.17
C LEU A 166 15.92 3.39 -22.19
N ARG A 167 15.90 4.72 -22.09
CA ARG A 167 16.61 5.61 -23.04
C ARG A 167 18.12 5.36 -23.09
N THR A 168 18.73 5.07 -21.95
CA THR A 168 20.19 4.84 -21.87
C THR A 168 20.61 3.47 -22.38
N ARG A 169 19.66 2.56 -22.62
CA ARG A 169 19.89 1.20 -23.13
C ARG A 169 19.31 0.96 -24.51
N ASP A 170 18.68 1.97 -25.09
CA ASP A 170 18.18 1.92 -26.45
C ASP A 170 19.36 1.70 -27.41
N GLY A 171 19.27 0.62 -28.22
CA GLY A 171 20.34 0.20 -29.11
C GLY A 171 21.41 -0.73 -28.53
N GLN A 172 21.34 -1.09 -27.25
CA GLN A 172 22.16 -2.19 -26.69
C GLN A 172 21.48 -3.54 -27.05
N LYS A 173 22.14 -4.31 -27.92
CA LYS A 173 21.72 -5.70 -28.29
C LYS A 173 22.50 -6.70 -27.47
#